data_956b7d6b6ebea1d79a57082a2e847fe9
#
_entry.id   956b7d6b6ebea1d79a57082a2e847fe9
#
_cell.length_a   1.000
_cell.length_b   1.000
_cell.length_c   1.000
_cell.angle_alpha   90.00
_cell.angle_beta   90.00
_cell.angle_gamma   90.00
#
_symmetry.space_group_name_H-M   'P 1'
#
loop_
_entity.id
_entity.type
_entity.pdbx_description
1 polymer ?
#
loop_
_entity_poly.entity_id
_entity_poly.type
_entity_poly.pdbx_seq_one_letter_code
_entity_poly.pdbx_strand_id
1 'polypeptide(L)'
;AEFARRADEFISVPDSLFKKISDTENPQGIIALCKIPKTESVNIKSDGRYVALENINDPSNLGAVSRTAEALGADGLILSAGSCDPYSPKAMRASMGTLLRMPIFVFGDFPSEMRRCGLKFYACVPSPAAQSISDISFLPGCAVMIGNEANGLTEETKAAAYKKITIPMRGRAESLNAAAAAAIAVWEMMK
;
A
#
# COMPACT_ATOMS: atom_id res chain seq x y z
N ALA A 1 -4.44 -24.59 -19.79
CA ALA A 1 -5.76 -24.71 -20.46
C ALA A 1 -6.84 -23.77 -19.86
N GLU A 2 -6.89 -23.56 -18.54
CA GLU A 2 -7.92 -22.69 -17.94
C GLU A 2 -7.71 -21.20 -18.24
N PHE A 3 -6.48 -20.71 -18.19
CA PHE A 3 -6.15 -19.31 -18.50
C PHE A 3 -6.52 -18.94 -19.95
N ALA A 4 -6.29 -19.83 -20.90
CA ALA A 4 -6.62 -19.60 -22.31
C ALA A 4 -8.14 -19.43 -22.56
N ARG A 5 -8.99 -19.97 -21.67
CA ARG A 5 -10.46 -19.83 -21.78
C ARG A 5 -10.98 -18.50 -21.23
N ARG A 6 -10.19 -17.82 -20.41
CA ARG A 6 -10.56 -16.55 -19.76
C ARG A 6 -9.92 -15.34 -20.42
N ALA A 7 -8.97 -15.55 -21.33
CA ALA A 7 -8.30 -14.48 -22.06
C ALA A 7 -9.11 -14.09 -23.30
N ASP A 8 -9.15 -12.80 -23.60
CA ASP A 8 -9.72 -12.30 -24.86
C ASP A 8 -8.88 -12.77 -26.06
N GLU A 9 -7.56 -12.89 -25.85
CA GLU A 9 -6.61 -13.39 -26.83
C GLU A 9 -5.57 -14.28 -26.14
N PHE A 10 -5.21 -15.38 -26.78
CA PHE A 10 -4.18 -16.30 -26.30
C PHE A 10 -3.15 -16.56 -27.40
N ILE A 11 -1.89 -16.25 -27.12
CA ILE A 11 -0.77 -16.40 -28.04
C ILE A 11 0.23 -17.40 -27.46
N SER A 12 0.55 -18.44 -28.23
CA SER A 12 1.64 -19.36 -27.88
C SER A 12 2.91 -18.93 -28.60
N VAL A 13 4.01 -18.85 -27.88
CA VAL A 13 5.32 -18.43 -28.40
C VAL A 13 6.40 -19.47 -28.05
N PRO A 14 7.48 -19.61 -28.86
CA PRO A 14 8.63 -20.44 -28.53
C PRO A 14 9.36 -19.92 -27.27
N ASP A 15 10.03 -20.79 -26.52
CA ASP A 15 10.79 -20.45 -25.31
C ASP A 15 11.85 -19.36 -25.56
N SER A 16 12.48 -19.37 -26.74
CA SER A 16 13.46 -18.36 -27.12
C SER A 16 12.89 -16.94 -27.22
N LEU A 17 11.65 -16.82 -27.69
CA LEU A 17 10.92 -15.54 -27.72
C LEU A 17 10.37 -15.20 -26.35
N PHE A 18 9.82 -16.18 -25.63
CA PHE A 18 9.28 -15.99 -24.29
C PHE A 18 10.32 -15.40 -23.34
N LYS A 19 11.56 -15.90 -23.36
CA LYS A 19 12.67 -15.36 -22.57
C LYS A 19 13.02 -13.91 -22.90
N LYS A 20 12.83 -13.48 -24.14
CA LYS A 20 13.10 -12.08 -24.55
C LYS A 20 12.05 -11.09 -24.07
N ILE A 21 10.80 -11.53 -23.99
CA ILE A 21 9.68 -10.67 -23.53
C ILE A 21 9.41 -10.78 -22.05
N SER A 22 10.00 -11.76 -21.37
CA SER A 22 9.87 -11.93 -19.93
C SER A 22 10.77 -10.95 -19.18
N ASP A 23 10.22 -10.28 -18.17
CA ASP A 23 10.91 -9.38 -17.25
C ASP A 23 11.51 -10.12 -16.03
N THR A 24 11.59 -11.45 -16.07
CA THR A 24 12.12 -12.27 -14.97
C THR A 24 13.19 -13.22 -15.48
N GLU A 25 14.23 -13.46 -14.67
CA GLU A 25 15.32 -14.39 -14.99
C GLU A 25 14.81 -15.83 -15.13
N ASN A 26 13.86 -16.23 -14.28
CA ASN A 26 13.27 -17.57 -14.27
C ASN A 26 11.75 -17.48 -14.47
N PRO A 27 11.27 -17.26 -15.70
CA PRO A 27 9.86 -17.10 -15.99
C PRO A 27 9.09 -18.42 -15.83
N GLN A 28 7.86 -18.34 -15.36
CA GLN A 28 6.98 -19.51 -15.19
C GLN A 28 6.25 -19.92 -16.48
N GLY A 29 6.61 -19.36 -17.62
CA GLY A 29 6.04 -19.73 -18.91
C GLY A 29 4.68 -19.11 -19.22
N ILE A 30 4.23 -18.12 -18.44
CA ILE A 30 2.99 -17.37 -18.67
C ILE A 30 3.25 -15.89 -18.44
N ILE A 31 2.79 -15.04 -19.37
CA ILE A 31 2.71 -13.60 -19.24
C ILE A 31 1.27 -13.20 -19.55
N ALA A 32 0.68 -12.35 -18.72
CA ALA A 32 -0.65 -11.79 -18.95
C ALA A 32 -0.57 -10.25 -19.07
N LEU A 33 -1.13 -9.72 -20.15
CA LEU A 33 -1.39 -8.29 -20.30
C LEU A 33 -2.83 -8.03 -19.88
N CYS A 34 -3.01 -7.22 -18.84
CA CYS A 34 -4.33 -6.95 -18.27
C CYS A 34 -4.63 -5.44 -18.29
N LYS A 35 -5.91 -5.11 -18.42
CA LYS A 35 -6.36 -3.73 -18.18
C LYS A 35 -6.20 -3.40 -16.70
N ILE A 36 -5.72 -2.19 -16.41
CA ILE A 36 -5.66 -1.69 -15.04
C ILE A 36 -7.08 -1.61 -14.47
N PRO A 37 -7.34 -2.14 -13.26
CA PRO A 37 -8.64 -2.03 -12.61
C PRO A 37 -9.07 -0.57 -12.46
N LYS A 38 -10.32 -0.25 -12.82
CA LYS A 38 -10.88 1.07 -12.59
C LYS A 38 -11.39 1.17 -11.16
N THR A 39 -10.81 2.06 -10.38
CA THR A 39 -11.24 2.34 -8.99
C THR A 39 -12.27 3.47 -8.90
N GLU A 40 -12.60 4.12 -10.01
CA GLU A 40 -13.52 5.27 -10.07
C GLU A 40 -14.93 4.98 -9.53
N SER A 41 -15.33 3.71 -9.49
CA SER A 41 -16.63 3.26 -8.97
C SER A 41 -16.60 2.83 -7.50
N VAL A 42 -15.43 2.83 -6.86
CA VAL A 42 -15.29 2.40 -5.46
C VAL A 42 -15.14 3.64 -4.58
N ASN A 43 -16.11 3.84 -3.68
CA ASN A 43 -16.05 4.93 -2.71
C ASN A 43 -15.31 4.48 -1.44
N ILE A 44 -14.61 5.42 -0.81
CA ILE A 44 -14.05 5.23 0.52
C ILE A 44 -15.23 5.06 1.50
N LYS A 45 -15.25 3.95 2.23
CA LYS A 45 -16.27 3.67 3.24
C LYS A 45 -16.02 4.54 4.48
N SER A 46 -17.05 5.16 5.01
CA SER A 46 -16.94 6.05 6.18
C SER A 46 -16.54 5.34 7.48
N ASP A 47 -16.74 4.03 7.56
CA ASP A 47 -16.38 3.15 8.67
C ASP A 47 -15.20 2.22 8.36
N GLY A 48 -14.66 2.30 7.13
CA GLY A 48 -13.59 1.44 6.63
C GLY A 48 -12.24 1.68 7.30
N ARG A 49 -11.34 0.72 7.15
CA ARG A 49 -9.97 0.75 7.66
C ARG A 49 -8.98 0.67 6.51
N TYR A 50 -8.11 1.65 6.40
CA TYR A 50 -7.23 1.84 5.25
C TYR A 50 -5.76 1.95 5.66
N VAL A 51 -4.88 1.70 4.69
CA VAL A 51 -3.45 2.01 4.80
C VAL A 51 -3.14 3.14 3.84
N ALA A 52 -2.66 4.25 4.36
CA ALA A 52 -2.30 5.42 3.58
C ALA A 52 -0.77 5.52 3.45
N LEU A 53 -0.28 5.68 2.24
CA LEU A 53 1.13 5.69 1.91
C LEU A 53 1.49 7.00 1.22
N GLU A 54 2.38 7.78 1.85
CA GLU A 54 2.84 9.05 1.31
C GLU A 54 4.24 8.88 0.69
N ASN A 55 4.34 9.12 -0.63
CA ASN A 55 5.60 9.13 -1.38
C ASN A 55 6.46 7.86 -1.20
N ILE A 56 5.84 6.70 -1.15
CA ILE A 56 6.56 5.43 -1.13
C ILE A 56 7.25 5.22 -2.48
N ASN A 57 8.57 5.10 -2.46
CA ASN A 57 9.39 5.01 -3.67
C ASN A 57 9.73 3.57 -4.07
N ASP A 58 9.87 2.65 -3.11
CA ASP A 58 10.18 1.25 -3.44
C ASP A 58 8.92 0.43 -3.72
N PRO A 59 8.73 -0.02 -4.99
CA PRO A 59 7.60 -0.89 -5.35
C PRO A 59 7.53 -2.19 -4.54
N SER A 60 8.67 -2.66 -4.00
CA SER A 60 8.69 -3.84 -3.12
C SER A 60 8.00 -3.57 -1.80
N ASN A 61 8.23 -2.38 -1.21
CA ASN A 61 7.54 -1.97 0.02
C ASN A 61 6.03 -1.83 -0.24
N LEU A 62 5.64 -1.15 -1.32
CA LEU A 62 4.23 -1.02 -1.70
C LEU A 62 3.55 -2.39 -1.85
N GLY A 63 4.19 -3.32 -2.57
CA GLY A 63 3.66 -4.67 -2.74
C GLY A 63 3.54 -5.43 -1.42
N ALA A 64 4.55 -5.37 -0.55
CA ALA A 64 4.54 -6.02 0.76
C ALA A 64 3.46 -5.42 1.68
N VAL A 65 3.29 -4.09 1.67
CA VAL A 65 2.22 -3.41 2.42
C VAL A 65 0.85 -3.86 1.94
N SER A 66 0.62 -3.89 0.62
CA SER A 66 -0.68 -4.32 0.07
C SER A 66 -1.03 -5.75 0.49
N ARG A 67 -0.04 -6.65 0.45
CA ARG A 67 -0.22 -8.04 0.88
C ARG A 67 -0.59 -8.14 2.36
N THR A 68 0.09 -7.38 3.22
CA THR A 68 -0.22 -7.35 4.65
C THR A 68 -1.59 -6.75 4.92
N ALA A 69 -1.93 -5.65 4.25
CA ALA A 69 -3.22 -4.97 4.38
C ALA A 69 -4.39 -5.89 4.01
N GLU A 70 -4.30 -6.59 2.86
CA GLU A 70 -5.32 -7.57 2.45
C GLU A 70 -5.41 -8.72 3.45
N ALA A 71 -4.29 -9.31 3.85
CA ALA A 71 -4.26 -10.46 4.76
C ALA A 71 -4.87 -10.14 6.12
N LEU A 72 -4.77 -8.90 6.58
CA LEU A 72 -5.33 -8.43 7.85
C LEU A 72 -6.73 -7.84 7.72
N GLY A 73 -7.29 -7.74 6.50
CA GLY A 73 -8.67 -7.33 6.26
C GLY A 73 -8.87 -5.81 6.12
N ALA A 74 -7.84 -5.05 5.77
CA ALA A 74 -8.01 -3.64 5.45
C ALA A 74 -8.86 -3.45 4.17
N ASP A 75 -9.66 -2.38 4.12
CA ASP A 75 -10.60 -2.10 3.03
C ASP A 75 -9.94 -1.54 1.76
N GLY A 76 -8.69 -1.09 1.84
CA GLY A 76 -7.95 -0.58 0.68
C GLY A 76 -6.69 0.19 1.03
N LEU A 77 -6.03 0.67 -0.03
CA LEU A 77 -4.84 1.53 0.05
C LEU A 77 -5.18 2.94 -0.43
N ILE A 78 -4.59 3.92 0.23
CA ILE A 78 -4.62 5.33 -0.19
C ILE A 78 -3.18 5.74 -0.48
N LEU A 79 -2.88 6.09 -1.73
CA LEU A 79 -1.54 6.47 -2.16
C LEU A 79 -1.49 7.96 -2.45
N SER A 80 -0.41 8.64 -2.10
CA SER A 80 -0.14 9.95 -2.68
C SER A 80 0.28 9.81 -4.14
N ALA A 81 0.00 10.80 -4.98
CA ALA A 81 0.39 10.82 -6.38
C ALA A 81 1.93 10.75 -6.59
N GLY A 82 2.71 11.09 -5.57
CA GLY A 82 4.18 10.95 -5.58
C GLY A 82 4.68 9.54 -5.27
N SER A 83 3.81 8.58 -4.99
CA SER A 83 4.21 7.19 -4.76
C SER A 83 4.53 6.46 -6.07
N CYS A 84 5.30 5.36 -5.98
CA CYS A 84 5.60 4.51 -7.13
C CYS A 84 4.31 3.90 -7.71
N ASP A 85 4.36 3.54 -9.00
CA ASP A 85 3.23 2.89 -9.69
C ASP A 85 2.89 1.53 -9.06
N PRO A 86 1.66 1.37 -8.51
CA PRO A 86 1.21 0.12 -7.92
C PRO A 86 1.10 -1.04 -8.91
N TYR A 87 0.98 -0.72 -10.20
CA TYR A 87 0.86 -1.73 -11.27
C TYR A 87 2.20 -2.01 -11.96
N SER A 88 3.30 -1.45 -11.48
CA SER A 88 4.63 -1.79 -11.97
C SER A 88 4.93 -3.28 -11.76
N PRO A 89 5.68 -3.95 -12.65
CA PRO A 89 6.00 -5.38 -12.54
C PRO A 89 6.61 -5.76 -11.19
N LYS A 90 7.44 -4.87 -10.61
CA LYS A 90 8.08 -5.11 -9.31
C LYS A 90 7.07 -5.08 -8.16
N ALA A 91 6.14 -4.09 -8.13
CA ALA A 91 5.09 -4.00 -7.13
C ALA A 91 4.11 -5.19 -7.23
N MET A 92 3.72 -5.52 -8.46
CA MET A 92 2.83 -6.64 -8.74
C MET A 92 3.41 -7.98 -8.24
N ARG A 93 4.70 -8.24 -8.49
CA ARG A 93 5.37 -9.44 -7.96
C ARG A 93 5.42 -9.46 -6.44
N ALA A 94 5.83 -8.34 -5.82
CA ALA A 94 5.92 -8.22 -4.38
C ALA A 94 4.56 -8.37 -3.67
N SER A 95 3.49 -7.93 -4.33
CA SER A 95 2.13 -8.00 -3.80
C SER A 95 1.51 -9.40 -3.85
N MET A 96 2.08 -10.34 -4.60
CA MET A 96 1.45 -11.64 -4.87
C MET A 96 0.02 -11.49 -5.43
N GLY A 97 -0.22 -10.44 -6.22
CA GLY A 97 -1.49 -10.15 -6.87
C GLY A 97 -2.52 -9.40 -6.02
N THR A 98 -2.21 -9.02 -4.77
CA THR A 98 -3.16 -8.27 -3.92
C THR A 98 -3.50 -6.90 -4.52
N LEU A 99 -2.55 -6.23 -5.20
CA LEU A 99 -2.80 -4.95 -5.88
C LEU A 99 -3.83 -5.01 -7.01
N LEU A 100 -4.18 -6.21 -7.50
CA LEU A 100 -5.28 -6.39 -8.46
C LEU A 100 -6.65 -6.57 -7.80
N ARG A 101 -6.68 -6.85 -6.50
CA ARG A 101 -7.92 -7.17 -5.76
C ARG A 101 -8.32 -6.09 -4.77
N MET A 102 -7.33 -5.40 -4.18
CA MET A 102 -7.60 -4.32 -3.22
C MET A 102 -7.98 -3.03 -3.93
N PRO A 103 -8.96 -2.28 -3.44
CA PRO A 103 -9.19 -0.91 -3.86
C PRO A 103 -7.96 -0.03 -3.60
N ILE A 104 -7.55 0.74 -4.61
CA ILE A 104 -6.44 1.70 -4.52
C ILE A 104 -6.98 3.07 -4.86
N PHE A 105 -6.83 4.02 -3.93
CA PHE A 105 -7.21 5.42 -4.09
C PHE A 105 -5.94 6.25 -4.24
N VAL A 106 -5.87 7.09 -5.24
CA VAL A 106 -4.71 7.98 -5.44
C VAL A 106 -5.15 9.42 -5.16
N PHE A 107 -4.52 10.04 -4.16
CA PHE A 107 -4.75 11.42 -3.77
C PHE A 107 -3.72 12.34 -4.42
N GLY A 108 -4.17 13.33 -5.20
CA GLY A 108 -3.32 14.32 -5.86
C GLY A 108 -2.73 15.31 -4.86
N ASP A 109 -3.59 16.00 -4.13
CA ASP A 109 -3.23 16.81 -2.96
C ASP A 109 -3.52 16.00 -1.69
N PHE A 110 -2.51 15.22 -1.27
CA PHE A 110 -2.66 14.22 -0.21
C PHE A 110 -3.20 14.82 1.10
N PRO A 111 -2.65 15.91 1.68
CA PRO A 111 -3.17 16.50 2.92
C PRO A 111 -4.59 17.07 2.79
N SER A 112 -4.92 17.69 1.66
CA SER A 112 -6.25 18.27 1.44
C SER A 112 -7.32 17.20 1.24
N GLU A 113 -7.01 16.15 0.50
CA GLU A 113 -7.93 15.04 0.28
C GLU A 113 -8.14 14.20 1.52
N MET A 114 -7.10 14.01 2.35
CA MET A 114 -7.24 13.44 3.70
C MET A 114 -8.29 14.18 4.54
N ARG A 115 -8.24 15.51 4.56
CA ARG A 115 -9.20 16.31 5.32
C ARG A 115 -10.64 16.17 4.81
N ARG A 116 -10.81 15.93 3.50
CA ARG A 116 -12.13 15.86 2.84
C ARG A 116 -12.76 14.47 2.85
N CYS A 117 -11.96 13.39 2.88
CA CYS A 117 -12.49 12.03 2.76
C CYS A 117 -13.21 11.52 4.03
N GLY A 118 -13.16 12.25 5.14
CA GLY A 118 -13.88 11.94 6.38
C GLY A 118 -13.23 10.87 7.27
N LEU A 119 -12.11 10.27 6.88
CA LEU A 119 -11.39 9.31 7.70
C LEU A 119 -10.53 9.97 8.78
N LYS A 120 -10.26 9.23 9.86
CA LYS A 120 -9.29 9.61 10.90
C LYS A 120 -7.92 9.05 10.55
N PHE A 121 -6.98 9.90 10.17
CA PHE A 121 -5.63 9.50 9.79
C PHE A 121 -4.68 9.49 10.98
N TYR A 122 -4.04 8.36 11.25
CA TYR A 122 -3.06 8.16 12.29
C TYR A 122 -1.65 8.13 11.68
N ALA A 123 -0.88 9.18 11.90
CA ALA A 123 0.47 9.35 11.36
C ALA A 123 1.49 8.53 12.16
N CYS A 124 2.05 7.48 11.56
CA CYS A 124 3.16 6.75 12.15
C CYS A 124 4.45 7.55 12.02
N VAL A 125 5.01 7.97 13.14
CA VAL A 125 6.23 8.78 13.19
C VAL A 125 7.22 8.20 14.20
N PRO A 126 8.54 8.20 13.92
CA PRO A 126 9.57 7.75 14.87
C PRO A 126 9.86 8.88 15.87
N SER A 127 8.90 9.19 16.73
CA SER A 127 9.03 10.30 17.70
C SER A 127 8.64 9.83 19.09
N PRO A 128 9.48 10.04 20.11
CA PRO A 128 9.16 9.72 21.50
C PRO A 128 8.04 10.58 22.08
N ALA A 129 7.73 11.73 21.46
CA ALA A 129 6.61 12.60 21.84
C ALA A 129 5.26 12.12 21.28
N ALA A 130 5.24 11.18 20.34
CA ALA A 130 4.01 10.59 19.83
C ALA A 130 3.49 9.50 20.76
N GLN A 131 2.18 9.30 20.76
CA GLN A 131 1.55 8.25 21.58
C GLN A 131 1.95 6.87 21.08
N SER A 132 2.26 5.94 21.99
CA SER A 132 2.54 4.55 21.62
C SER A 132 1.35 3.94 20.89
N ILE A 133 1.62 3.24 19.80
CA ILE A 133 0.58 2.58 19.02
C ILE A 133 -0.19 1.52 19.82
N SER A 134 0.45 0.88 20.78
CA SER A 134 -0.18 -0.10 21.69
C SER A 134 -1.22 0.54 22.65
N ASP A 135 -1.16 1.86 22.84
CA ASP A 135 -2.06 2.60 23.73
C ASP A 135 -3.18 3.32 22.94
N ILE A 136 -3.32 3.00 21.65
CA ILE A 136 -4.33 3.59 20.77
C ILE A 136 -5.52 2.67 20.63
N SER A 137 -6.71 3.22 20.85
CA SER A 137 -7.96 2.64 20.35
C SER A 137 -8.29 3.32 19.02
N PHE A 138 -8.14 2.57 17.93
CA PHE A 138 -8.44 3.07 16.59
C PHE A 138 -9.95 3.25 16.42
N LEU A 139 -10.35 4.43 15.95
CA LEU A 139 -11.77 4.73 15.67
C LEU A 139 -12.22 4.03 14.38
N PRO A 140 -13.52 3.71 14.23
CA PRO A 140 -14.10 3.37 12.93
C PRO A 140 -13.85 4.49 11.91
N GLY A 141 -13.71 4.13 10.64
CA GLY A 141 -13.41 5.11 9.59
C GLY A 141 -12.02 5.72 9.75
N CYS A 142 -10.98 4.90 9.69
CA CYS A 142 -9.62 5.36 9.91
C CYS A 142 -8.60 4.81 8.90
N ALA A 143 -7.42 5.45 8.89
CA ALA A 143 -6.27 4.98 8.16
C ALA A 143 -4.99 5.15 8.98
N VAL A 144 -4.10 4.15 8.94
CA VAL A 144 -2.73 4.31 9.40
C VAL A 144 -1.88 4.86 8.26
N MET A 145 -1.03 5.86 8.53
CA MET A 145 -0.19 6.50 7.53
C MET A 145 1.27 6.13 7.70
N ILE A 146 1.89 5.72 6.61
CA ILE A 146 3.32 5.45 6.51
C ILE A 146 3.90 6.40 5.44
N GLY A 147 5.00 7.04 5.77
CA GLY A 147 5.68 7.96 4.86
C GLY A 147 6.80 7.32 4.07
N ASN A 148 7.45 8.15 3.26
CA ASN A 148 8.63 7.83 2.48
C ASN A 148 9.73 7.16 3.31
N GLU A 149 10.48 6.26 2.72
CA GLU A 149 11.51 5.46 3.39
C GLU A 149 12.65 6.31 3.99
N ALA A 150 13.02 7.40 3.33
CA ALA A 150 14.12 8.27 3.75
C ALA A 150 13.63 9.48 4.57
N ASN A 151 12.50 10.10 4.16
CA ASN A 151 12.05 11.38 4.70
C ASN A 151 10.84 11.26 5.64
N GLY A 152 10.21 10.09 5.70
CA GLY A 152 8.98 9.89 6.45
C GLY A 152 7.78 10.63 5.84
N LEU A 153 6.83 10.99 6.68
CA LEU A 153 5.67 11.82 6.31
C LEU A 153 6.08 13.31 6.25
N THR A 154 5.49 14.05 5.31
CA THR A 154 5.69 15.50 5.23
C THR A 154 5.12 16.22 6.46
N GLU A 155 5.62 17.43 6.75
CA GLU A 155 5.09 18.22 7.88
C GLU A 155 3.63 18.60 7.68
N GLU A 156 3.22 18.87 6.44
CA GLU A 156 1.85 19.17 6.08
C GLU A 156 0.91 17.99 6.36
N THR A 157 1.32 16.77 5.97
CA THR A 157 0.59 15.54 6.24
C THR A 157 0.51 15.24 7.74
N LYS A 158 1.64 15.43 8.47
CA LYS A 158 1.65 15.28 9.94
C LYS A 158 0.74 16.29 10.65
N ALA A 159 0.65 17.52 10.12
CA ALA A 159 -0.25 18.55 10.66
C ALA A 159 -1.72 18.27 10.33
N ALA A 160 -2.02 17.62 9.22
CA ALA A 160 -3.37 17.21 8.83
C ALA A 160 -3.86 15.94 9.53
N ALA A 161 -2.96 15.19 10.18
CA ALA A 161 -3.30 13.94 10.84
C ALA A 161 -4.21 14.15 12.05
N TYR A 162 -5.13 13.20 12.28
CA TYR A 162 -5.95 13.16 13.48
C TYR A 162 -5.09 12.97 14.73
N LYS A 163 -4.08 12.08 14.62
CA LYS A 163 -3.17 11.80 15.75
C LYS A 163 -1.80 11.31 15.21
N LYS A 164 -0.72 11.69 15.89
CA LYS A 164 0.61 11.14 15.70
C LYS A 164 0.79 9.94 16.62
N ILE A 165 1.23 8.82 16.08
CA ILE A 165 1.46 7.58 16.80
C ILE A 165 2.86 7.06 16.53
N THR A 166 3.43 6.31 17.46
CA THR A 166 4.78 5.74 17.31
C THR A 166 4.79 4.26 17.66
N ILE A 167 5.61 3.50 16.94
CA ILE A 167 5.98 2.14 17.30
C ILE A 167 7.18 2.25 18.27
N PRO A 168 7.03 1.86 19.55
CA PRO A 168 8.12 1.98 20.50
C PRO A 168 9.31 1.10 20.10
N MET A 169 10.46 1.72 19.88
CA MET A 169 11.71 1.02 19.56
C MET A 169 12.62 0.97 20.80
N ARG A 170 13.06 -0.23 21.16
CA ARG A 170 13.93 -0.46 22.34
C ARG A 170 15.41 -0.57 21.98
N GLY A 171 15.72 -0.63 20.70
CA GLY A 171 17.07 -0.79 20.17
C GLY A 171 17.70 0.55 19.75
N ARG A 172 18.79 0.47 18.97
CA ARG A 172 19.53 1.61 18.45
C ARG A 172 19.09 2.05 17.03
N ALA A 173 18.15 1.33 16.43
CA ALA A 173 17.62 1.70 15.12
C ALA A 173 16.77 2.97 15.22
N GLU A 174 16.96 3.89 14.29
CA GLU A 174 16.21 5.16 14.24
C GLU A 174 14.82 4.98 13.64
N SER A 175 14.64 4.00 12.76
CA SER A 175 13.36 3.70 12.09
C SER A 175 13.28 2.22 11.70
N LEU A 176 12.06 1.80 11.35
CA LEU A 176 11.79 0.50 10.71
C LEU A 176 11.66 0.67 9.19
N ASN A 177 11.88 -0.40 8.46
CA ASN A 177 11.47 -0.47 7.06
C ASN A 177 9.97 -0.16 6.94
N ALA A 178 9.58 0.56 5.88
CA ALA A 178 8.21 1.04 5.69
C ALA A 178 7.16 -0.09 5.70
N ALA A 179 7.47 -1.24 5.07
CA ALA A 179 6.56 -2.39 5.08
C ALA A 179 6.46 -3.05 6.47
N ALA A 180 7.56 -3.09 7.23
CA ALA A 180 7.55 -3.59 8.60
C ALA A 180 6.74 -2.67 9.53
N ALA A 181 6.92 -1.36 9.41
CA ALA A 181 6.13 -0.38 10.16
C ALA A 181 4.65 -0.48 9.81
N ALA A 182 4.32 -0.61 8.52
CA ALA A 182 2.96 -0.81 8.06
C ALA A 182 2.35 -2.09 8.64
N ALA A 183 3.09 -3.21 8.66
CA ALA A 183 2.58 -4.47 9.19
C ALA A 183 2.18 -4.37 10.66
N ILE A 184 3.00 -3.73 11.47
CA ILE A 184 2.72 -3.50 12.89
C ILE A 184 1.51 -2.56 13.04
N ALA A 185 1.49 -1.47 12.27
CA ALA A 185 0.42 -0.48 12.36
C ALA A 185 -0.94 -1.03 11.93
N VAL A 186 -0.98 -1.81 10.86
CA VAL A 186 -2.20 -2.47 10.38
C VAL A 186 -2.66 -3.51 11.39
N TRP A 187 -1.75 -4.33 11.94
CA TRP A 187 -2.09 -5.31 12.97
C TRP A 187 -2.76 -4.65 14.18
N GLU A 188 -2.19 -3.56 14.69
CA GLU A 188 -2.79 -2.83 15.83
C GLU A 188 -4.14 -2.19 15.46
N MET A 189 -4.26 -1.63 14.26
CA MET A 189 -5.50 -1.02 13.77
C MET A 189 -6.64 -2.04 13.62
N MET A 190 -6.33 -3.28 13.29
CA MET A 190 -7.32 -4.33 13.00
C MET A 190 -7.74 -5.15 14.22
N LYS A 191 -7.10 -4.96 15.38
CA LYS A 191 -7.56 -5.53 16.66
C LYS A 191 -8.90 -4.93 17.09
#